data_5f8263dfed43549112f9fd673027dcdf
#
_entry.id   5f8263dfed43549112f9fd673027dcdf
#
_cell.length_a   1.000
_cell.length_b   1.000
_cell.length_c   1.000
_cell.angle_alpha   90.00
_cell.angle_beta   90.00
_cell.angle_gamma   90.00
#
_symmetry.space_group_name_H-M   'P 1'
#
loop_
_entity.id
_entity.type
_entity.pdbx_description
1 polymer ?
#
loop_
_entity_poly.entity_id
_entity_poly.type
_entity_poly.pdbx_seq_one_letter_code
_entity_poly.pdbx_strand_id
1 'polypeptide(L)'
;MRVMFDAFWWADGPIANRTVQRELILAWSRMFPHDRLTLALRKSASSEDVPREFDVVYTSLWPHALANRLQLTQIARSARADVTIAHNYTPRKSASAVFIHDAMFVDHPEWFSRAERLYFAPMLPWARRAKVIATSTHTEASRIHTRGSKLAKPVATGLGVPPALTNTVPQRPVALGDVAEFAMTVGRLNVRKNLELILASAALAKRVDPSNPLVVVGGTEHSGVASEFSPDIRRSINEGRIVLLGGLSDAELSWLYAHTSLAVTLSLDEGFGLPAIEAAAFDAPLVASDIPVFRETVGNYAVFVRPDAPPEIIAAAFDETWGSVVDGSAVRSRYTWDAAVQLLRAAIIAES
;
A
#
# COMPACT_ATOMS: atom_id res chain seq x y z
N MET A 1 5.19 -27.72 1.19
CA MET A 1 5.91 -27.29 -0.02
C MET A 1 7.23 -26.65 0.33
N ARG A 2 8.17 -26.60 -0.62
CA ARG A 2 9.36 -25.73 -0.54
C ARG A 2 9.06 -24.46 -1.34
N VAL A 3 8.92 -23.36 -0.66
CA VAL A 3 8.49 -22.08 -1.26
C VAL A 3 9.66 -21.11 -1.21
N MET A 4 10.03 -20.57 -2.35
CA MET A 4 11.00 -19.49 -2.41
C MET A 4 10.26 -18.16 -2.59
N PHE A 5 10.51 -17.24 -1.68
CA PHE A 5 10.00 -15.89 -1.77
C PHE A 5 11.08 -14.92 -2.27
N ASP A 6 10.70 -14.08 -3.20
CA ASP A 6 11.38 -12.82 -3.44
C ASP A 6 11.19 -11.91 -2.23
N ALA A 7 12.26 -11.68 -1.49
CA ALA A 7 12.31 -10.83 -0.31
C ALA A 7 13.30 -9.66 -0.52
N PHE A 8 13.42 -9.18 -1.74
CA PHE A 8 14.37 -8.14 -2.14
C PHE A 8 14.23 -6.85 -1.32
N TRP A 9 13.01 -6.52 -0.93
CA TRP A 9 12.67 -5.33 -0.13
C TRP A 9 12.50 -5.63 1.37
N TRP A 10 12.94 -6.78 1.87
CA TRP A 10 12.74 -7.19 3.26
C TRP A 10 13.24 -6.17 4.27
N ALA A 11 14.47 -5.70 4.14
CA ALA A 11 15.11 -4.81 5.11
C ALA A 11 14.88 -3.33 4.81
N ASP A 12 14.86 -2.96 3.52
CA ASP A 12 14.78 -1.57 3.08
C ASP A 12 14.05 -1.44 1.74
N GLY A 13 13.83 -0.21 1.29
CA GLY A 13 13.17 0.10 0.02
C GLY A 13 11.80 0.78 0.19
N PRO A 14 10.98 0.85 -0.85
CA PRO A 14 9.67 1.49 -0.78
C PRO A 14 8.79 0.84 0.30
N ILE A 15 8.27 1.65 1.23
CA ILE A 15 7.54 1.17 2.43
C ILE A 15 6.43 0.18 2.06
N ALA A 16 5.58 0.51 1.09
CA ALA A 16 4.49 -0.37 0.68
C ALA A 16 4.99 -1.73 0.16
N ASN A 17 6.05 -1.75 -0.67
CA ASN A 17 6.61 -3.01 -1.18
C ASN A 17 7.21 -3.84 -0.05
N ARG A 18 7.94 -3.21 0.86
CA ARG A 18 8.52 -3.87 2.04
C ARG A 18 7.44 -4.49 2.92
N THR A 19 6.42 -3.71 3.26
CA THR A 19 5.28 -4.16 4.07
C THR A 19 4.60 -5.36 3.43
N VAL A 20 4.21 -5.27 2.16
CA VAL A 20 3.50 -6.36 1.49
C VAL A 20 4.36 -7.62 1.37
N GLN A 21 5.66 -7.49 1.05
CA GLN A 21 6.55 -8.66 1.01
C GLN A 21 6.67 -9.33 2.38
N ARG A 22 6.96 -8.56 3.42
CA ARG A 22 7.14 -9.09 4.78
C ARG A 22 5.88 -9.76 5.30
N GLU A 23 4.76 -9.10 5.20
CA GLU A 23 3.52 -9.59 5.76
C GLU A 23 2.98 -10.83 5.02
N LEU A 24 3.11 -10.91 3.69
CA LEU A 24 2.78 -12.13 2.96
C LEU A 24 3.68 -13.31 3.38
N ILE A 25 4.97 -13.10 3.57
CA ILE A 25 5.91 -14.15 4.02
C ILE A 25 5.59 -14.61 5.43
N LEU A 26 5.40 -13.66 6.36
CA LEU A 26 5.11 -13.98 7.76
C LEU A 26 3.73 -14.66 7.92
N ALA A 27 2.72 -14.19 7.20
CA ALA A 27 1.41 -14.84 7.17
C ALA A 27 1.48 -16.25 6.56
N TRP A 28 2.27 -16.43 5.50
CA TRP A 28 2.47 -17.76 4.91
C TRP A 28 3.10 -18.73 5.91
N SER A 29 4.17 -18.32 6.60
CA SER A 29 4.82 -19.15 7.63
C SER A 29 3.84 -19.54 8.74
N ARG A 30 3.04 -18.59 9.21
CA ARG A 30 2.05 -18.81 10.27
C ARG A 30 0.94 -19.76 9.84
N MET A 31 0.42 -19.57 8.63
CA MET A 31 -0.71 -20.34 8.10
C MET A 31 -0.31 -21.74 7.60
N PHE A 32 0.94 -21.89 7.14
CA PHE A 32 1.43 -23.14 6.55
C PHE A 32 2.77 -23.57 7.17
N PRO A 33 2.77 -23.94 8.47
CA PRO A 33 4.01 -24.20 9.24
C PRO A 33 4.81 -25.40 8.75
N HIS A 34 4.23 -26.26 7.90
CA HIS A 34 4.94 -27.40 7.28
C HIS A 34 5.60 -27.06 5.96
N ASP A 35 5.38 -25.87 5.42
CA ASP A 35 6.06 -25.39 4.23
C ASP A 35 7.47 -24.87 4.62
N ARG A 36 8.49 -25.23 3.83
CA ARG A 36 9.86 -24.72 4.02
C ARG A 36 10.05 -23.47 3.20
N LEU A 37 10.42 -22.37 3.87
CA LEU A 37 10.56 -21.08 3.23
C LEU A 37 12.03 -20.75 2.99
N THR A 38 12.33 -20.33 1.78
CA THR A 38 13.64 -19.74 1.40
C THR A 38 13.41 -18.31 0.96
N LEU A 39 14.09 -17.37 1.58
CA LEU A 39 13.99 -15.94 1.27
C LEU A 39 15.16 -15.49 0.39
N ALA A 40 14.88 -14.91 -0.75
CA ALA A 40 15.87 -14.31 -1.63
C ALA A 40 16.02 -12.81 -1.31
N LEU A 41 16.95 -12.47 -0.44
CA LEU A 41 17.24 -11.11 -0.03
C LEU A 41 18.19 -10.41 -0.99
N ARG A 42 18.20 -9.08 -0.97
CA ARG A 42 19.25 -8.29 -1.62
C ARG A 42 20.55 -8.40 -0.83
N LYS A 43 21.70 -8.54 -1.50
CA LYS A 43 23.03 -8.73 -0.87
C LYS A 43 23.39 -7.64 0.16
N SER A 44 22.91 -6.42 -0.02
CA SER A 44 23.13 -5.30 0.91
C SER A 44 22.11 -5.25 2.05
N ALA A 45 21.10 -6.13 2.06
CA ALA A 45 20.07 -6.13 3.11
C ALA A 45 20.58 -6.83 4.37
N SER A 46 20.28 -6.27 5.56
CA SER A 46 20.44 -6.97 6.82
C SER A 46 19.46 -8.16 6.88
N SER A 47 19.92 -9.25 7.45
CA SER A 47 19.11 -10.43 7.76
C SER A 47 18.81 -10.57 9.26
N GLU A 48 19.14 -9.56 10.07
CA GLU A 48 18.96 -9.60 11.54
C GLU A 48 17.51 -9.80 11.94
N ASP A 49 16.57 -9.19 11.19
CA ASP A 49 15.14 -9.31 11.44
C ASP A 49 14.49 -10.53 10.75
N VAL A 50 15.27 -11.38 10.10
CA VAL A 50 14.73 -12.58 9.46
C VAL A 50 14.57 -13.68 10.51
N PRO A 51 13.38 -14.27 10.66
CA PRO A 51 13.17 -15.42 11.53
C PRO A 51 14.16 -16.56 11.22
N ARG A 52 14.73 -17.16 12.27
CA ARG A 52 15.81 -18.17 12.17
C ARG A 52 15.38 -19.45 11.46
N GLU A 53 14.08 -19.72 11.40
CA GLU A 53 13.50 -20.87 10.71
C GLU A 53 13.50 -20.73 9.19
N PHE A 54 13.80 -19.58 8.64
CA PHE A 54 13.84 -19.36 7.19
C PHE A 54 15.24 -19.54 6.63
N ASP A 55 15.34 -20.27 5.54
CA ASP A 55 16.56 -20.32 4.75
C ASP A 55 16.76 -18.99 4.01
N VAL A 56 17.96 -18.41 4.11
CA VAL A 56 18.28 -17.13 3.47
C VAL A 56 19.27 -17.34 2.33
N VAL A 57 18.99 -16.76 1.18
CA VAL A 57 19.89 -16.66 0.03
C VAL A 57 19.95 -15.22 -0.46
N TYR A 58 21.02 -14.85 -1.15
CA TYR A 58 21.22 -13.47 -1.56
C TYR A 58 21.22 -13.30 -3.07
N THR A 59 20.55 -12.25 -3.53
CA THR A 59 20.66 -11.74 -4.90
C THR A 59 21.71 -10.63 -4.95
N SER A 60 22.48 -10.54 -6.02
CA SER A 60 23.55 -9.54 -6.17
C SER A 60 23.27 -8.49 -7.25
N LEU A 61 22.27 -8.74 -8.10
CA LEU A 61 21.93 -7.82 -9.18
C LEU A 61 21.02 -6.67 -8.71
N TRP A 62 21.21 -5.53 -9.33
CA TRP A 62 20.38 -4.34 -9.25
C TRP A 62 20.05 -3.89 -10.69
N PRO A 63 18.88 -3.37 -10.97
CA PRO A 63 17.72 -3.21 -10.08
C PRO A 63 16.95 -4.51 -9.84
N HIS A 64 15.93 -4.47 -8.96
CA HIS A 64 15.06 -5.59 -8.58
C HIS A 64 14.57 -6.42 -9.78
N ALA A 65 14.16 -5.78 -10.87
CA ALA A 65 13.72 -6.44 -12.09
C ALA A 65 14.77 -7.42 -12.64
N LEU A 66 16.04 -7.05 -12.64
CA LEU A 66 17.14 -7.92 -13.11
C LEU A 66 17.44 -9.05 -12.12
N ALA A 67 17.42 -8.76 -10.81
CA ALA A 67 17.57 -9.78 -9.77
C ALA A 67 16.53 -10.88 -9.95
N ASN A 68 15.26 -10.52 -10.04
CA ASN A 68 14.16 -11.47 -10.25
C ASN A 68 14.29 -12.22 -11.58
N ARG A 69 14.54 -11.49 -12.65
CA ARG A 69 14.57 -12.07 -14.00
C ARG A 69 15.68 -13.08 -14.21
N LEU A 70 16.86 -12.82 -13.68
CA LEU A 70 18.08 -13.57 -14.00
C LEU A 70 18.52 -14.50 -12.87
N GLN A 71 18.41 -14.09 -11.60
CA GLN A 71 18.96 -14.86 -10.47
C GLN A 71 17.93 -15.77 -9.81
N LEU A 72 16.66 -15.35 -9.64
CA LEU A 72 15.68 -16.17 -8.90
C LEU A 72 15.49 -17.56 -9.52
N THR A 73 15.59 -17.70 -10.84
CA THR A 73 15.48 -19.02 -11.49
C THR A 73 16.57 -19.99 -11.04
N GLN A 74 17.81 -19.52 -10.91
CA GLN A 74 18.92 -20.37 -10.49
C GLN A 74 18.84 -20.65 -8.98
N ILE A 75 18.54 -19.64 -8.19
CA ILE A 75 18.36 -19.77 -6.74
C ILE A 75 17.25 -20.76 -6.42
N ALA A 76 16.10 -20.68 -7.10
CA ALA A 76 14.98 -21.61 -6.94
C ALA A 76 15.37 -23.06 -7.21
N ARG A 77 16.16 -23.28 -8.26
CA ARG A 77 16.67 -24.63 -8.58
C ARG A 77 17.61 -25.15 -7.49
N SER A 78 18.54 -24.33 -7.03
CA SER A 78 19.49 -24.70 -5.97
C SER A 78 18.77 -25.00 -4.65
N ALA A 79 17.75 -24.21 -4.31
CA ALA A 79 16.87 -24.42 -3.15
C ALA A 79 15.87 -25.58 -3.34
N ARG A 80 15.81 -26.16 -4.54
CA ARG A 80 14.80 -27.17 -4.92
C ARG A 80 13.39 -26.70 -4.61
N ALA A 81 13.08 -25.43 -4.88
CA ALA A 81 11.78 -24.84 -4.62
C ALA A 81 10.72 -25.44 -5.54
N ASP A 82 9.59 -25.82 -4.96
CA ASP A 82 8.41 -26.28 -5.70
C ASP A 82 7.71 -25.11 -6.39
N VAL A 83 7.74 -23.92 -5.76
CA VAL A 83 7.21 -22.67 -6.29
C VAL A 83 8.07 -21.48 -5.89
N THR A 84 8.13 -20.47 -6.76
CA THR A 84 8.73 -19.17 -6.49
C THR A 84 7.63 -18.11 -6.48
N ILE A 85 7.52 -17.36 -5.38
CA ILE A 85 6.61 -16.22 -5.28
C ILE A 85 7.44 -14.94 -5.43
N ALA A 86 7.27 -14.29 -6.57
CA ALA A 86 7.99 -13.07 -6.93
C ALA A 86 7.07 -11.85 -6.83
N HIS A 87 7.65 -10.66 -6.66
CA HIS A 87 6.95 -9.40 -6.69
C HIS A 87 7.27 -8.63 -7.97
N ASN A 88 6.24 -8.14 -8.64
CA ASN A 88 6.29 -7.33 -9.85
C ASN A 88 6.98 -7.98 -11.06
N TYR A 89 8.06 -8.71 -10.89
CA TYR A 89 8.88 -9.25 -12.00
C TYR A 89 9.02 -10.75 -11.95
N THR A 90 8.46 -11.42 -12.97
CA THR A 90 8.47 -12.88 -13.07
C THR A 90 9.86 -13.41 -13.45
N PRO A 91 10.38 -14.43 -12.77
CA PRO A 91 11.61 -15.15 -13.15
C PRO A 91 11.55 -15.71 -14.56
N ARG A 92 12.72 -15.95 -15.15
CA ARG A 92 12.79 -16.41 -16.55
C ARG A 92 12.27 -17.83 -16.77
N LYS A 93 12.58 -18.73 -15.84
CA LYS A 93 12.25 -20.18 -15.92
C LYS A 93 12.07 -20.74 -14.51
N SER A 94 10.89 -20.74 -13.97
CA SER A 94 10.54 -21.46 -12.74
C SER A 94 9.03 -21.63 -12.68
N ALA A 95 8.55 -22.61 -11.91
CA ALA A 95 7.17 -22.60 -11.45
C ALA A 95 7.00 -21.36 -10.58
N SER A 96 6.28 -20.34 -11.03
CA SER A 96 6.22 -19.06 -10.34
C SER A 96 4.80 -18.53 -10.23
N ALA A 97 4.52 -18.00 -9.05
CA ALA A 97 3.50 -16.99 -8.85
C ALA A 97 4.17 -15.61 -8.86
N VAL A 98 3.50 -14.60 -9.40
CA VAL A 98 3.94 -13.21 -9.30
C VAL A 98 2.84 -12.37 -8.69
N PHE A 99 3.19 -11.65 -7.62
CA PHE A 99 2.32 -10.63 -7.05
C PHE A 99 2.65 -9.28 -7.71
N ILE A 100 1.67 -8.70 -8.39
CA ILE A 100 1.78 -7.38 -9.03
C ILE A 100 0.97 -6.41 -8.18
N HIS A 101 1.64 -5.39 -7.62
CA HIS A 101 0.99 -4.41 -6.74
C HIS A 101 -0.06 -3.58 -7.48
N ASP A 102 0.32 -3.05 -8.61
CA ASP A 102 -0.55 -2.30 -9.52
C ASP A 102 0.06 -2.22 -10.93
N ALA A 103 -0.75 -1.79 -11.89
CA ALA A 103 -0.34 -1.49 -13.26
C ALA A 103 -0.74 -0.06 -13.67
N MET A 104 -0.85 0.86 -12.73
CA MET A 104 -1.24 2.26 -12.97
C MET A 104 -0.32 2.97 -13.97
N PHE A 105 0.95 2.59 -14.06
CA PHE A 105 1.91 3.14 -15.02
C PHE A 105 1.48 2.94 -16.48
N VAL A 106 0.56 2.02 -16.75
CA VAL A 106 0.00 1.78 -18.09
C VAL A 106 -1.16 2.73 -18.37
N ASP A 107 -2.02 2.97 -17.37
CA ASP A 107 -3.21 3.81 -17.50
C ASP A 107 -2.86 5.30 -17.35
N HIS A 108 -1.92 5.61 -16.48
CA HIS A 108 -1.52 6.96 -16.10
C HIS A 108 -0.01 7.17 -16.25
N PRO A 109 0.55 7.03 -17.48
CA PRO A 109 1.98 7.19 -17.72
C PRO A 109 2.51 8.60 -17.37
N GLU A 110 1.62 9.60 -17.32
CA GLU A 110 1.94 10.97 -16.94
C GLU A 110 2.33 11.13 -15.46
N TRP A 111 1.93 10.19 -14.59
CA TRP A 111 2.30 10.22 -13.17
C TRP A 111 3.70 9.65 -12.90
N PHE A 112 4.33 9.07 -13.91
CA PHE A 112 5.61 8.38 -13.79
C PHE A 112 6.67 9.05 -14.67
N SER A 113 7.87 9.22 -14.13
CA SER A 113 9.02 9.67 -14.90
C SER A 113 9.34 8.69 -16.03
N ARG A 114 10.10 9.16 -17.04
CA ARG A 114 10.55 8.29 -18.14
C ARG A 114 11.35 7.08 -17.62
N ALA A 115 12.17 7.28 -16.58
CA ALA A 115 12.96 6.21 -15.96
C ALA A 115 12.08 5.17 -15.28
N GLU A 116 11.06 5.60 -14.52
CA GLU A 116 10.10 4.71 -13.88
C GLU A 116 9.28 3.94 -14.91
N ARG A 117 8.80 4.59 -15.97
CA ARG A 117 8.08 3.90 -17.05
C ARG A 117 8.94 2.82 -17.71
N LEU A 118 10.21 3.10 -17.97
CA LEU A 118 11.15 2.12 -18.51
C LEU A 118 11.40 0.98 -17.52
N TYR A 119 11.50 1.28 -16.24
CA TYR A 119 11.68 0.29 -15.18
C TYR A 119 10.47 -0.64 -15.05
N PHE A 120 9.23 -0.11 -15.11
CA PHE A 120 8.01 -0.91 -15.00
C PHE A 120 7.59 -1.59 -16.31
N ALA A 121 8.03 -1.10 -17.47
CA ALA A 121 7.63 -1.63 -18.78
C ALA A 121 7.72 -3.16 -18.92
N PRO A 122 8.71 -3.88 -18.38
CA PRO A 122 8.79 -5.35 -18.51
C PRO A 122 7.83 -6.12 -17.60
N MET A 123 7.16 -5.48 -16.63
CA MET A 123 6.34 -6.15 -15.61
C MET A 123 5.27 -7.05 -16.24
N LEU A 124 4.34 -6.47 -17.01
CA LEU A 124 3.27 -7.23 -17.64
C LEU A 124 3.76 -8.21 -18.74
N PRO A 125 4.68 -7.83 -19.64
CA PRO A 125 5.23 -8.78 -20.60
C PRO A 125 5.90 -10.00 -19.97
N TRP A 126 6.58 -9.82 -18.83
CA TRP A 126 7.23 -10.96 -18.15
C TRP A 126 6.24 -11.82 -17.37
N ALA A 127 5.14 -11.23 -16.86
CA ALA A 127 4.08 -11.94 -16.16
C ALA A 127 3.42 -13.05 -17.02
N ARG A 128 3.49 -12.98 -18.34
CA ARG A 128 3.04 -14.08 -19.25
C ARG A 128 3.67 -15.44 -18.96
N ARG A 129 4.73 -15.50 -18.18
CA ARG A 129 5.44 -16.74 -17.83
C ARG A 129 5.12 -17.22 -16.42
N ALA A 130 4.40 -16.45 -15.66
CA ALA A 130 3.90 -16.87 -14.37
C ALA A 130 2.76 -17.88 -14.56
N LYS A 131 2.73 -18.93 -13.75
CA LYS A 131 1.58 -19.82 -13.66
C LYS A 131 0.41 -19.13 -12.97
N VAL A 132 0.72 -18.36 -11.93
CA VAL A 132 -0.26 -17.57 -11.16
C VAL A 132 0.15 -16.11 -11.18
N ILE A 133 -0.79 -15.24 -11.50
CA ILE A 133 -0.66 -13.80 -11.30
C ILE A 133 -1.60 -13.43 -10.16
N ALA A 134 -1.06 -12.82 -9.11
CA ALA A 134 -1.83 -12.35 -7.98
C ALA A 134 -1.74 -10.82 -7.88
N THR A 135 -2.77 -10.21 -7.35
CA THR A 135 -2.83 -8.77 -7.06
C THR A 135 -3.76 -8.50 -5.88
N SER A 136 -3.86 -7.26 -5.44
CA SER A 136 -4.58 -6.92 -4.22
C SER A 136 -6.10 -6.83 -4.37
N THR A 137 -6.63 -6.38 -5.54
CA THR A 137 -8.05 -6.12 -5.75
C THR A 137 -8.58 -6.72 -7.05
N HIS A 138 -9.89 -6.93 -7.14
CA HIS A 138 -10.54 -7.32 -8.40
C HIS A 138 -10.46 -6.21 -9.45
N THR A 139 -10.49 -4.96 -9.02
CA THR A 139 -10.28 -3.78 -9.87
C THR A 139 -8.91 -3.87 -10.54
N GLU A 140 -7.85 -4.12 -9.75
CA GLU A 140 -6.50 -4.24 -10.27
C GLU A 140 -6.31 -5.52 -11.11
N ALA A 141 -6.92 -6.62 -10.70
CA ALA A 141 -6.95 -7.86 -11.49
C ALA A 141 -7.55 -7.64 -12.88
N SER A 142 -8.64 -6.90 -12.96
CA SER A 142 -9.27 -6.51 -14.23
C SER A 142 -8.36 -5.61 -15.07
N ARG A 143 -7.71 -4.62 -14.45
CA ARG A 143 -6.73 -3.74 -15.10
C ARG A 143 -5.57 -4.55 -15.71
N ILE A 144 -4.92 -5.38 -14.92
CA ILE A 144 -3.80 -6.22 -15.35
C ILE A 144 -4.24 -7.15 -16.49
N HIS A 145 -5.40 -7.78 -16.39
CA HIS A 145 -5.93 -8.67 -17.44
C HIS A 145 -6.22 -7.93 -18.75
N THR A 146 -6.82 -6.76 -18.66
CA THR A 146 -7.17 -5.94 -19.84
C THR A 146 -5.93 -5.35 -20.53
N ARG A 147 -4.96 -4.88 -19.74
CA ARG A 147 -3.75 -4.25 -20.26
C ARG A 147 -2.64 -5.24 -20.62
N GLY A 148 -2.66 -6.42 -20.01
CA GLY A 148 -1.68 -7.48 -20.26
C GLY A 148 -2.16 -8.48 -21.29
N SER A 149 -1.77 -8.33 -22.55
CA SER A 149 -2.12 -9.29 -23.60
C SER A 149 -1.65 -10.72 -23.27
N LYS A 150 -2.55 -11.71 -23.32
CA LYS A 150 -2.26 -13.14 -23.10
C LYS A 150 -1.77 -13.48 -21.68
N LEU A 151 -2.17 -12.72 -20.68
CA LEU A 151 -1.92 -13.08 -19.28
C LEU A 151 -2.93 -14.12 -18.79
N ALA A 152 -2.50 -14.99 -17.87
CA ALA A 152 -3.42 -15.74 -17.03
C ALA A 152 -4.34 -14.75 -16.29
N LYS A 153 -5.58 -15.16 -15.99
CA LYS A 153 -6.51 -14.31 -15.23
C LYS A 153 -5.92 -14.07 -13.82
N PRO A 154 -5.68 -12.81 -13.44
CA PRO A 154 -5.11 -12.54 -12.12
C PRO A 154 -6.09 -12.89 -11.01
N VAL A 155 -5.55 -13.33 -9.87
CA VAL A 155 -6.29 -13.62 -8.64
C VAL A 155 -6.19 -12.42 -7.72
N ALA A 156 -7.33 -11.87 -7.32
CA ALA A 156 -7.39 -10.84 -6.28
C ALA A 156 -7.29 -11.52 -4.91
N THR A 157 -6.20 -11.27 -4.18
CA THR A 157 -5.97 -11.90 -2.88
C THR A 157 -6.41 -11.04 -1.70
N GLY A 158 -6.59 -9.76 -1.91
CA GLY A 158 -6.63 -8.80 -0.82
C GLY A 158 -5.24 -8.57 -0.21
N LEU A 159 -5.19 -7.65 0.74
CA LEU A 159 -4.08 -7.44 1.68
C LEU A 159 -4.68 -7.26 3.07
N GLY A 160 -3.85 -7.20 4.10
CA GLY A 160 -4.27 -6.90 5.47
C GLY A 160 -3.69 -5.58 5.96
N VAL A 161 -4.17 -5.14 7.13
CA VAL A 161 -3.52 -4.06 7.87
C VAL A 161 -2.23 -4.62 8.47
N PRO A 162 -1.11 -3.88 8.42
CA PRO A 162 0.13 -4.34 9.03
C PRO A 162 -0.02 -4.57 10.53
N PRO A 163 0.33 -5.76 11.08
CA PRO A 163 0.29 -6.02 12.51
C PRO A 163 1.13 -5.04 13.35
N ALA A 164 2.20 -4.52 12.76
CA ALA A 164 3.02 -3.48 13.40
C ALA A 164 2.20 -2.22 13.74
N LEU A 165 1.16 -1.92 12.95
CA LEU A 165 0.27 -0.79 13.21
C LEU A 165 -0.78 -1.10 14.29
N THR A 166 -1.35 -2.31 14.29
CA THR A 166 -2.48 -2.68 15.17
C THR A 166 -2.06 -3.29 16.50
N ASN A 167 -0.85 -3.88 16.58
CA ASN A 167 -0.37 -4.59 17.76
C ASN A 167 0.69 -3.79 18.56
N THR A 168 0.97 -2.56 18.16
CA THR A 168 1.89 -1.69 18.91
C THR A 168 1.17 -0.97 20.05
N VAL A 169 1.92 -0.52 21.05
CA VAL A 169 1.40 0.41 22.06
C VAL A 169 1.35 1.80 21.43
N PRO A 170 0.16 2.40 21.27
CA PRO A 170 0.02 3.69 20.61
C PRO A 170 0.78 4.79 21.35
N GLN A 171 1.46 5.64 20.60
CA GLN A 171 2.26 6.74 21.15
C GLN A 171 1.85 8.05 20.49
N ARG A 172 1.46 9.05 21.30
CA ARG A 172 1.11 10.37 20.78
C ARG A 172 2.34 11.02 20.12
N PRO A 173 2.23 11.52 18.89
CA PRO A 173 3.33 12.25 18.27
C PRO A 173 3.63 13.53 19.03
N VAL A 174 4.89 13.74 19.41
CA VAL A 174 5.32 14.95 20.16
C VAL A 174 5.04 16.22 19.35
N ALA A 175 5.22 16.17 18.04
CA ALA A 175 4.99 17.31 17.15
C ALA A 175 3.52 17.73 17.03
N LEU A 176 2.57 16.91 17.48
CA LEU A 176 1.15 17.26 17.52
C LEU A 176 0.80 18.22 18.69
N GLY A 177 1.66 18.33 19.71
CA GLY A 177 1.40 19.18 20.88
C GLY A 177 0.13 18.77 21.62
N ASP A 178 -0.66 19.76 22.07
CA ASP A 178 -1.88 19.57 22.88
C ASP A 178 -3.18 19.50 22.04
N VAL A 179 -3.06 19.34 20.71
CA VAL A 179 -4.24 19.24 19.82
C VAL A 179 -5.11 18.04 20.24
N ALA A 180 -6.38 18.29 20.58
CA ALA A 180 -7.29 17.27 21.09
C ALA A 180 -8.08 16.56 19.98
N GLU A 181 -8.59 17.31 19.02
CA GLU A 181 -9.32 16.80 17.86
C GLU A 181 -8.59 17.17 16.56
N PHE A 182 -8.61 16.31 15.57
CA PHE A 182 -7.96 16.59 14.28
C PHE A 182 -8.53 15.71 13.17
N ALA A 183 -8.44 16.19 11.94
CA ALA A 183 -8.51 15.34 10.77
C ALA A 183 -7.11 14.85 10.38
N MET A 184 -7.01 13.73 9.68
CA MET A 184 -5.72 13.26 9.19
C MET A 184 -5.77 12.78 7.74
N THR A 185 -4.65 12.89 7.06
CA THR A 185 -4.38 12.22 5.78
C THR A 185 -3.01 11.59 5.79
N VAL A 186 -2.88 10.40 5.18
CA VAL A 186 -1.64 9.63 5.12
C VAL A 186 -1.22 9.42 3.68
N GLY A 187 -0.02 9.85 3.34
CA GLY A 187 0.53 9.62 2.01
C GLY A 187 1.73 10.50 1.69
N ARG A 188 2.46 10.10 0.65
CA ARG A 188 3.54 10.95 0.10
C ARG A 188 2.94 12.09 -0.71
N LEU A 189 3.69 13.19 -0.82
CA LEU A 189 3.36 14.31 -1.69
C LEU A 189 3.55 13.89 -3.17
N ASN A 190 2.53 13.26 -3.75
CA ASN A 190 2.50 12.96 -5.17
C ASN A 190 1.13 13.28 -5.78
N VAL A 191 1.10 13.52 -7.09
CA VAL A 191 -0.12 13.88 -7.84
C VAL A 191 -1.24 12.86 -7.59
N ARG A 192 -0.91 11.58 -7.56
CA ARG A 192 -1.88 10.49 -7.37
C ARG A 192 -2.65 10.57 -6.05
N LYS A 193 -2.00 11.05 -4.98
CA LYS A 193 -2.64 11.20 -3.66
C LYS A 193 -3.55 12.41 -3.55
N ASN A 194 -3.54 13.28 -4.57
CA ASN A 194 -4.42 14.45 -4.68
C ASN A 194 -4.37 15.36 -3.44
N LEU A 195 -3.16 15.48 -2.86
CA LEU A 195 -2.99 16.18 -1.59
C LEU A 195 -3.37 17.66 -1.71
N GLU A 196 -3.11 18.30 -2.84
CA GLU A 196 -3.46 19.72 -3.06
C GLU A 196 -4.97 19.95 -2.87
N LEU A 197 -5.81 19.04 -3.40
CA LEU A 197 -7.26 19.11 -3.21
C LEU A 197 -7.66 18.87 -1.74
N ILE A 198 -7.01 17.93 -1.04
CA ILE A 198 -7.24 17.71 0.39
C ILE A 198 -6.93 18.98 1.19
N LEU A 199 -5.78 19.62 0.94
CA LEU A 199 -5.35 20.83 1.64
C LEU A 199 -6.25 22.03 1.31
N ALA A 200 -6.64 22.20 0.05
CA ALA A 200 -7.57 23.26 -0.35
C ALA A 200 -8.95 23.09 0.32
N SER A 201 -9.45 21.84 0.38
CA SER A 201 -10.71 21.53 1.05
C SER A 201 -10.64 21.78 2.56
N ALA A 202 -9.53 21.39 3.20
CA ALA A 202 -9.30 21.64 4.62
C ALA A 202 -9.26 23.14 4.96
N ALA A 203 -8.68 23.96 4.07
CA ALA A 203 -8.67 25.41 4.24
C ALA A 203 -10.08 26.04 4.25
N LEU A 204 -11.07 25.38 3.64
CA LEU A 204 -12.46 25.82 3.54
C LEU A 204 -13.38 25.15 4.57
N ALA A 205 -13.01 24.01 5.12
CA ALA A 205 -13.81 23.26 6.07
C ALA A 205 -13.96 24.06 7.39
N LYS A 206 -15.18 24.09 7.95
CA LYS A 206 -15.52 24.85 9.16
C LYS A 206 -14.97 24.20 10.43
N ARG A 207 -14.87 22.87 10.42
CA ARG A 207 -14.32 22.08 11.53
C ARG A 207 -12.80 22.17 11.63
N VAL A 208 -12.12 22.50 10.52
CA VAL A 208 -10.66 22.61 10.48
C VAL A 208 -10.24 24.02 10.87
N ASP A 209 -9.60 24.13 12.03
CA ASP A 209 -9.04 25.36 12.59
C ASP A 209 -7.74 25.04 13.36
N PRO A 210 -7.04 26.04 13.96
CA PRO A 210 -5.81 25.77 14.71
C PRO A 210 -5.99 24.87 15.94
N SER A 211 -7.22 24.74 16.48
CA SER A 211 -7.52 23.82 17.59
C SER A 211 -7.85 22.41 17.10
N ASN A 212 -8.34 22.30 15.86
CA ASN A 212 -8.75 21.06 15.20
C ASN A 212 -8.13 20.97 13.80
N PRO A 213 -6.80 20.85 13.66
CA PRO A 213 -6.11 20.95 12.36
C PRO A 213 -6.32 19.71 11.48
N LEU A 214 -6.04 19.88 10.19
CA LEU A 214 -5.71 18.75 9.34
C LEU A 214 -4.24 18.36 9.54
N VAL A 215 -4.01 17.15 10.00
CA VAL A 215 -2.68 16.55 10.17
C VAL A 215 -2.31 15.77 8.91
N VAL A 216 -1.17 16.10 8.32
CA VAL A 216 -0.62 15.42 7.13
C VAL A 216 0.55 14.54 7.55
N VAL A 217 0.40 13.24 7.37
CA VAL A 217 1.43 12.24 7.65
C VAL A 217 2.05 11.74 6.35
N GLY A 218 3.36 11.85 6.24
CA GLY A 218 4.13 11.38 5.09
C GLY A 218 5.31 12.27 4.79
N GLY A 219 6.30 11.69 4.10
CA GLY A 219 7.52 12.43 3.76
C GLY A 219 7.27 13.54 2.75
N THR A 220 7.99 14.63 2.93
CA THR A 220 8.08 15.73 1.96
C THR A 220 8.91 15.36 0.73
N GLU A 221 9.43 14.13 0.67
CA GLU A 221 10.13 13.61 -0.50
C GLU A 221 9.16 13.48 -1.67
N HIS A 222 9.32 14.35 -2.62
CA HIS A 222 8.51 14.41 -3.82
C HIS A 222 8.87 13.26 -4.77
N SER A 223 7.92 12.39 -5.04
CA SER A 223 7.94 11.63 -6.29
C SER A 223 7.05 12.38 -7.29
N GLY A 224 7.65 12.98 -8.30
CA GLY A 224 6.97 13.84 -9.25
C GLY A 224 7.37 15.32 -9.11
N VAL A 225 6.77 16.19 -9.91
CA VAL A 225 7.05 17.63 -9.92
C VAL A 225 6.60 18.25 -8.59
N ALA A 226 7.54 18.81 -7.83
CA ALA A 226 7.25 19.59 -6.64
C ALA A 226 6.42 20.83 -7.04
N SER A 227 5.13 20.81 -6.77
CA SER A 227 4.32 22.03 -6.85
C SER A 227 4.52 22.84 -5.58
N GLU A 228 4.81 24.12 -5.71
CA GLU A 228 4.73 25.03 -4.56
C GLU A 228 3.26 25.13 -4.13
N PHE A 229 3.00 25.00 -2.84
CA PHE A 229 1.66 25.20 -2.30
C PHE A 229 1.10 26.56 -2.66
N SER A 230 -0.19 26.62 -2.96
CA SER A 230 -0.89 27.86 -3.21
C SER A 230 -0.76 28.83 -2.02
N PRO A 231 -0.90 30.15 -2.21
CA PRO A 231 -0.83 31.13 -1.12
C PRO A 231 -1.79 30.83 0.03
N ASP A 232 -3.00 30.31 -0.26
CA ASP A 232 -4.00 30.00 0.75
C ASP A 232 -3.64 28.74 1.57
N ILE A 233 -3.08 27.72 0.94
CA ILE A 233 -2.52 26.54 1.63
C ILE A 233 -1.37 26.96 2.54
N ARG A 234 -0.43 27.79 2.04
CA ARG A 234 0.68 28.31 2.85
C ARG A 234 0.18 29.11 4.06
N ARG A 235 -0.86 29.93 3.87
CA ARG A 235 -1.50 30.67 4.97
C ARG A 235 -2.06 29.69 6.01
N SER A 236 -2.82 28.68 5.59
CA SER A 236 -3.40 27.68 6.49
C SER A 236 -2.34 26.88 7.28
N ILE A 237 -1.19 26.61 6.68
CA ILE A 237 -0.03 25.99 7.38
C ILE A 237 0.52 26.99 8.44
N ASN A 238 0.75 28.26 8.06
CA ASN A 238 1.30 29.26 8.97
C ASN A 238 0.35 29.59 10.14
N GLU A 239 -0.96 29.51 9.92
CA GLU A 239 -2.00 29.70 10.94
C GLU A 239 -2.22 28.44 11.82
N GLY A 240 -1.56 27.31 11.52
CA GLY A 240 -1.72 26.07 12.27
C GLY A 240 -2.98 25.26 11.94
N ARG A 241 -3.73 25.63 10.92
CA ARG A 241 -4.89 24.85 10.43
C ARG A 241 -4.49 23.57 9.73
N ILE A 242 -3.27 23.52 9.20
CA ILE A 242 -2.65 22.35 8.55
C ILE A 242 -1.31 22.11 9.23
N VAL A 243 -1.13 20.89 9.75
CA VAL A 243 0.09 20.46 10.45
C VAL A 243 0.77 19.34 9.65
N LEU A 244 2.03 19.57 9.26
CA LEU A 244 2.83 18.58 8.50
C LEU A 244 3.72 17.83 9.48
N LEU A 245 3.45 16.55 9.75
CA LEU A 245 4.23 15.75 10.72
C LEU A 245 5.40 14.97 10.09
N GLY A 246 5.46 14.87 8.76
CA GLY A 246 6.48 14.05 8.12
C GLY A 246 6.27 12.54 8.31
N GLY A 247 7.36 11.77 8.31
CA GLY A 247 7.32 10.34 8.56
C GLY A 247 7.19 10.04 10.05
N LEU A 248 6.31 9.12 10.42
CA LEU A 248 6.03 8.69 11.78
C LEU A 248 6.37 7.21 11.97
N SER A 249 6.58 6.80 13.22
CA SER A 249 6.63 5.40 13.62
C SER A 249 5.25 4.75 13.56
N ASP A 250 5.18 3.40 13.51
CA ASP A 250 3.93 2.66 13.55
C ASP A 250 3.13 2.96 14.84
N ALA A 251 3.82 3.18 15.97
CA ALA A 251 3.20 3.54 17.25
C ALA A 251 2.53 4.91 17.21
N GLU A 252 3.16 5.90 16.58
CA GLU A 252 2.59 7.24 16.41
C GLU A 252 1.44 7.23 15.40
N LEU A 253 1.60 6.51 14.29
CA LEU A 253 0.54 6.37 13.29
C LEU A 253 -0.67 5.63 13.86
N SER A 254 -0.46 4.59 14.66
CA SER A 254 -1.50 3.87 15.41
C SER A 254 -2.28 4.82 16.32
N TRP A 255 -1.56 5.68 17.06
CA TRP A 255 -2.20 6.66 17.92
C TRP A 255 -3.06 7.66 17.14
N LEU A 256 -2.56 8.15 16.00
CA LEU A 256 -3.31 9.07 15.15
C LEU A 256 -4.61 8.44 14.62
N TYR A 257 -4.55 7.22 14.08
CA TYR A 257 -5.76 6.54 13.61
C TYR A 257 -6.78 6.29 14.73
N ALA A 258 -6.31 5.96 15.94
CA ALA A 258 -7.19 5.70 17.08
C ALA A 258 -7.86 6.96 17.65
N HIS A 259 -7.34 8.15 17.35
CA HIS A 259 -7.81 9.41 17.95
C HIS A 259 -8.29 10.44 16.93
N THR A 260 -8.15 10.15 15.63
CA THR A 260 -8.61 11.10 14.61
C THR A 260 -10.14 11.19 14.57
N SER A 261 -10.64 12.41 14.45
CA SER A 261 -12.06 12.66 14.21
C SER A 261 -12.47 12.47 12.76
N LEU A 262 -11.48 12.45 11.84
CA LEU A 262 -11.71 12.24 10.41
C LEU A 262 -10.41 11.79 9.71
N ALA A 263 -10.45 10.64 9.03
CA ALA A 263 -9.44 10.25 8.05
C ALA A 263 -9.88 10.67 6.64
N VAL A 264 -8.92 11.12 5.83
CA VAL A 264 -9.19 11.60 4.47
C VAL A 264 -8.24 10.92 3.48
N THR A 265 -8.78 10.34 2.41
CA THR A 265 -7.98 9.78 1.31
C THR A 265 -8.64 10.06 -0.04
N LEU A 266 -8.15 11.08 -0.76
CA LEU A 266 -8.71 11.55 -2.03
C LEU A 266 -7.88 11.14 -3.24
N SER A 267 -7.24 9.97 -3.18
CA SER A 267 -6.43 9.47 -4.27
C SER A 267 -7.19 9.42 -5.59
N LEU A 268 -6.52 9.78 -6.68
CA LEU A 268 -7.07 9.71 -8.04
C LEU A 268 -7.17 8.26 -8.53
N ASP A 269 -6.27 7.40 -8.07
CA ASP A 269 -6.28 5.96 -8.33
C ASP A 269 -5.42 5.22 -7.27
N GLU A 270 -5.71 3.93 -7.04
CA GLU A 270 -5.01 3.06 -6.08
C GLU A 270 -4.97 1.62 -6.56
N GLY A 271 -3.95 0.87 -6.14
CA GLY A 271 -3.92 -0.58 -6.27
C GLY A 271 -4.76 -1.28 -5.19
N PHE A 272 -4.71 -0.76 -3.96
CA PHE A 272 -5.45 -1.30 -2.81
C PHE A 272 -6.01 -0.22 -1.87
N GLY A 273 -5.19 0.79 -1.55
CA GLY A 273 -5.61 1.86 -0.67
C GLY A 273 -5.44 1.53 0.82
N LEU A 274 -4.23 1.12 1.23
CA LEU A 274 -3.92 0.80 2.63
C LEU A 274 -4.41 1.86 3.62
N PRO A 275 -4.22 3.19 3.41
CA PRO A 275 -4.71 4.18 4.37
C PRO A 275 -6.22 4.14 4.64
N ALA A 276 -7.03 3.77 3.64
CA ALA A 276 -8.48 3.62 3.83
C ALA A 276 -8.83 2.38 4.67
N ILE A 277 -8.11 1.28 4.45
CA ILE A 277 -8.25 0.04 5.25
C ILE A 277 -7.72 0.25 6.66
N GLU A 278 -6.63 0.99 6.82
CA GLU A 278 -6.07 1.37 8.12
C GLU A 278 -7.07 2.20 8.91
N ALA A 279 -7.69 3.22 8.30
CA ALA A 279 -8.76 3.99 8.94
C ALA A 279 -9.92 3.08 9.43
N ALA A 280 -10.37 2.13 8.60
CA ALA A 280 -11.39 1.17 8.98
C ALA A 280 -10.94 0.21 10.09
N ALA A 281 -9.63 -0.09 10.19
CA ALA A 281 -9.11 -0.93 11.27
C ALA A 281 -9.23 -0.29 12.66
N PHE A 282 -9.25 1.03 12.71
CA PHE A 282 -9.37 1.83 13.94
C PHE A 282 -10.75 2.47 14.12
N ASP A 283 -11.74 2.12 13.32
CA ASP A 283 -13.07 2.73 13.32
C ASP A 283 -13.03 4.25 13.16
N ALA A 284 -12.04 4.78 12.42
CA ALA A 284 -11.88 6.19 12.14
C ALA A 284 -12.85 6.63 11.03
N PRO A 285 -13.68 7.68 11.22
CA PRO A 285 -14.52 8.20 10.15
C PRO A 285 -13.72 8.50 8.90
N LEU A 286 -14.23 8.16 7.72
CA LEU A 286 -13.46 8.23 6.47
C LEU A 286 -14.20 8.97 5.37
N VAL A 287 -13.58 9.99 4.81
CA VAL A 287 -13.93 10.54 3.49
C VAL A 287 -12.93 10.03 2.46
N ALA A 288 -13.42 9.39 1.42
CA ALA A 288 -12.61 8.78 0.37
C ALA A 288 -13.07 9.18 -1.03
N SER A 289 -12.15 9.13 -1.99
CA SER A 289 -12.50 9.28 -3.40
C SER A 289 -13.48 8.20 -3.87
N ASP A 290 -14.45 8.59 -4.67
CA ASP A 290 -15.34 7.68 -5.36
C ASP A 290 -14.64 7.04 -6.56
N ILE A 291 -13.73 6.10 -6.26
CA ILE A 291 -12.99 5.31 -7.25
C ILE A 291 -13.27 3.81 -7.06
N PRO A 292 -13.17 3.01 -8.14
CA PRO A 292 -13.51 1.58 -8.09
C PRO A 292 -12.82 0.81 -6.96
N VAL A 293 -11.53 1.09 -6.71
CA VAL A 293 -10.76 0.41 -5.66
C VAL A 293 -11.31 0.71 -4.26
N PHE A 294 -11.64 1.95 -3.94
CA PHE A 294 -12.20 2.27 -2.63
C PHE A 294 -13.63 1.76 -2.47
N ARG A 295 -14.43 1.75 -3.55
CA ARG A 295 -15.74 1.08 -3.55
C ARG A 295 -15.61 -0.42 -3.25
N GLU A 296 -14.58 -1.07 -3.79
CA GLU A 296 -14.29 -2.48 -3.52
C GLU A 296 -13.77 -2.71 -2.10
N THR A 297 -12.83 -1.89 -1.62
CA THR A 297 -12.09 -2.16 -0.40
C THR A 297 -12.79 -1.70 0.86
N VAL A 298 -13.37 -0.51 0.87
CA VAL A 298 -14.05 0.04 2.06
C VAL A 298 -15.58 0.13 1.92
N GLY A 299 -16.12 0.01 0.71
CA GLY A 299 -17.56 -0.11 0.49
C GLY A 299 -18.37 0.95 1.20
N ASN A 300 -19.36 0.53 2.01
CA ASN A 300 -20.26 1.43 2.74
C ASN A 300 -19.63 2.04 3.99
N TYR A 301 -18.36 1.74 4.29
CA TYR A 301 -17.68 2.31 5.45
C TYR A 301 -17.36 3.79 5.27
N ALA A 302 -16.99 4.21 4.06
CA ALA A 302 -16.55 5.57 3.76
C ALA A 302 -17.69 6.45 3.20
N VAL A 303 -17.62 7.75 3.48
CA VAL A 303 -18.33 8.78 2.72
C VAL A 303 -17.52 9.07 1.46
N PHE A 304 -18.17 8.93 0.30
CA PHE A 304 -17.50 9.07 -0.98
C PHE A 304 -17.73 10.43 -1.62
N VAL A 305 -16.64 11.01 -2.11
CA VAL A 305 -16.66 12.24 -2.91
C VAL A 305 -15.95 12.01 -4.24
N ARG A 306 -16.39 12.68 -5.29
CA ARG A 306 -15.69 12.61 -6.57
C ARG A 306 -14.27 13.16 -6.42
N PRO A 307 -13.24 12.49 -6.99
CA PRO A 307 -11.85 12.95 -6.87
C PRO A 307 -11.55 14.28 -7.59
N ASP A 308 -12.48 14.76 -8.41
CA ASP A 308 -12.45 16.03 -9.12
C ASP A 308 -13.55 17.01 -8.65
N ALA A 309 -14.19 16.72 -7.51
CA ALA A 309 -15.20 17.62 -6.95
C ALA A 309 -14.57 18.96 -6.51
N PRO A 310 -15.34 20.07 -6.57
CA PRO A 310 -14.91 21.35 -6.02
C PRO A 310 -14.50 21.23 -4.55
N PRO A 311 -13.47 21.98 -4.09
CA PRO A 311 -13.01 21.94 -2.71
C PRO A 311 -14.12 22.22 -1.67
N GLU A 312 -15.11 23.05 -2.03
CA GLU A 312 -16.25 23.40 -1.16
C GLU A 312 -17.14 22.18 -0.87
N ILE A 313 -17.36 21.33 -1.86
CA ILE A 313 -18.15 20.10 -1.71
C ILE A 313 -17.42 19.10 -0.82
N ILE A 314 -16.11 18.99 -0.98
CA ILE A 314 -15.28 18.11 -0.16
C ILE A 314 -15.19 18.65 1.27
N ALA A 315 -15.06 19.96 1.45
CA ALA A 315 -15.07 20.61 2.76
C ALA A 315 -16.39 20.35 3.52
N ALA A 316 -17.51 20.40 2.83
CA ALA A 316 -18.81 20.05 3.41
C ALA A 316 -18.85 18.58 3.87
N ALA A 317 -18.31 17.66 3.06
CA ALA A 317 -18.20 16.25 3.44
C ALA A 317 -17.28 16.04 4.66
N PHE A 318 -16.21 16.83 4.81
CA PHE A 318 -15.37 16.81 6.02
C PHE A 318 -16.20 17.21 7.25
N ASP A 319 -16.90 18.35 7.17
CA ASP A 319 -17.71 18.87 8.26
C ASP A 319 -18.84 17.90 8.69
N GLU A 320 -19.48 17.24 7.74
CA GLU A 320 -20.56 16.28 7.96
C GLU A 320 -20.07 14.95 8.54
N THR A 321 -18.88 14.50 8.13
CA THR A 321 -18.33 13.20 8.55
C THR A 321 -17.56 13.29 9.86
N TRP A 322 -17.14 14.49 10.27
CA TRP A 322 -16.31 14.72 11.45
C TRP A 322 -16.90 14.13 12.72
N GLY A 323 -16.17 13.24 13.39
CA GLY A 323 -16.58 12.61 14.65
C GLY A 323 -17.77 11.65 14.54
N SER A 324 -18.15 11.25 13.33
CA SER A 324 -19.22 10.26 13.15
C SER A 324 -18.82 8.89 13.72
N VAL A 325 -19.79 8.16 14.25
CA VAL A 325 -19.56 6.78 14.72
C VAL A 325 -19.71 5.81 13.56
N VAL A 326 -18.67 5.05 13.30
CA VAL A 326 -18.60 4.07 12.22
C VAL A 326 -18.12 2.71 12.74
N ASP A 327 -18.39 1.63 12.00
CA ASP A 327 -17.94 0.28 12.33
C ASP A 327 -17.18 -0.32 11.14
N GLY A 328 -15.88 -0.50 11.31
CA GLY A 328 -14.96 -1.08 10.33
C GLY A 328 -14.84 -2.60 10.41
N SER A 329 -15.63 -3.28 11.26
CA SER A 329 -15.52 -4.72 11.50
C SER A 329 -15.63 -5.57 10.23
N ALA A 330 -16.52 -5.21 9.32
CA ALA A 330 -16.69 -5.88 8.03
C ALA A 330 -15.44 -5.75 7.14
N VAL A 331 -14.78 -4.60 7.16
CA VAL A 331 -13.53 -4.36 6.41
C VAL A 331 -12.39 -5.16 7.06
N ARG A 332 -12.25 -5.07 8.38
CA ARG A 332 -11.23 -5.81 9.15
C ARG A 332 -11.32 -7.32 8.95
N SER A 333 -12.52 -7.88 8.97
CA SER A 333 -12.73 -9.32 8.80
C SER A 333 -12.46 -9.79 7.36
N ARG A 334 -12.70 -8.93 6.38
CA ARG A 334 -12.50 -9.25 4.95
C ARG A 334 -11.03 -9.22 4.54
N TYR A 335 -10.28 -8.25 5.05
CA TYR A 335 -8.92 -7.98 4.60
C TYR A 335 -7.89 -8.33 5.66
N THR A 336 -7.44 -9.58 5.61
CA THR A 336 -6.39 -10.11 6.49
C THR A 336 -5.26 -10.72 5.67
N TRP A 337 -4.04 -10.67 6.19
CA TRP A 337 -2.90 -11.31 5.57
C TRP A 337 -3.07 -12.83 5.46
N ASP A 338 -3.75 -13.44 6.44
CA ASP A 338 -4.04 -14.87 6.46
C ASP A 338 -4.97 -15.28 5.31
N ALA A 339 -6.02 -14.52 5.06
CA ALA A 339 -6.91 -14.72 3.92
C ALA A 339 -6.16 -14.52 2.59
N ALA A 340 -5.31 -13.50 2.50
CA ALA A 340 -4.52 -13.22 1.31
C ALA A 340 -3.60 -14.40 0.93
N VAL A 341 -2.87 -14.98 1.90
CA VAL A 341 -1.98 -16.11 1.62
C VAL A 341 -2.75 -17.41 1.38
N GLN A 342 -3.93 -17.60 1.96
CA GLN A 342 -4.81 -18.73 1.66
C GLN A 342 -5.26 -18.71 0.19
N LEU A 343 -5.74 -17.56 -0.29
CA LEU A 343 -6.14 -17.40 -1.69
C LEU A 343 -4.96 -17.58 -2.65
N LEU A 344 -3.80 -16.99 -2.32
CA LEU A 344 -2.60 -17.14 -3.13
C LEU A 344 -2.16 -18.61 -3.22
N ARG A 345 -2.13 -19.32 -2.08
CA ARG A 345 -1.74 -20.73 -2.04
C ARG A 345 -2.73 -21.62 -2.77
N ALA A 346 -4.02 -21.37 -2.62
CA ALA A 346 -5.05 -22.11 -3.34
C ALA A 346 -4.89 -21.98 -4.86
N ALA A 347 -4.63 -20.74 -5.34
CA ALA A 347 -4.36 -20.51 -6.75
C ALA A 347 -3.10 -21.24 -7.24
N ILE A 348 -2.03 -21.26 -6.44
CA ILE A 348 -0.79 -21.99 -6.78
C ILE A 348 -1.04 -23.50 -6.88
N ILE A 349 -1.80 -24.07 -5.95
CA ILE A 349 -2.12 -25.51 -5.95
C ILE A 349 -2.99 -25.88 -7.17
N ALA A 350 -3.93 -25.02 -7.54
CA ALA A 350 -4.81 -25.26 -8.70
C ALA A 350 -4.04 -25.30 -10.04
N GLU A 351 -2.88 -24.65 -10.13
CA GLU A 351 -2.03 -24.57 -11.32
C GLU A 351 -0.78 -25.49 -11.24
N SER A 352 -0.66 -26.32 -10.19
CA SER A 352 0.43 -27.28 -9.99
C SER A 352 0.09 -28.60 -10.61
#